data_995c2e6991a80f12d0372bec0ea3f909
#
_entry.id   995c2e6991a80f12d0372bec0ea3f909
#
_cell.length_a   1.000
_cell.length_b   1.000
_cell.length_c   1.000
_cell.angle_alpha   90.00
_cell.angle_beta   90.00
_cell.angle_gamma   90.00
#
_symmetry.space_group_name_H-M   'P 1'
#
loop_
_entity.id
_entity.type
_entity.pdbx_description
1 polymer ?
#
loop_
_entity_poly.entity_id
_entity_poly.type
_entity_poly.pdbx_seq_one_letter_code
_entity_poly.pdbx_strand_id
1 'polypeptide(L)'
;MSDGEGVEDWTEKYRPKEVAMMEGNEPQMRMIAQWLERWMNGKNPNKKGLMLSGPPGVGKTTLAKAIATEKGWNIIELNASEERNAAAIRKAATRGSQHISLSSFSSNSQSSKTIILLDEVDHLSGGFGKLSDDKIDKIISPEEEKILLIKGDSGGKAELLNLLKITEHPVIMTCNDPMRLWGRGSEWRRNRDRVMRLAENIKFKRVGKVQMRKITHRVLDGEGMSMDPEAIEVLIHDNPGDLRALIRDLQAICALAEGHIGAELVKE
;
A
#
# COMPACT_ATOMS: atom_id res chain seq x y z
N MET A 1 16.53 -15.04 -33.28
CA MET A 1 15.36 -14.99 -32.39
C MET A 1 15.85 -14.25 -31.15
N SER A 2 15.69 -12.93 -31.12
CA SER A 2 16.05 -12.11 -29.97
C SER A 2 14.87 -12.18 -29.00
N ASP A 3 15.09 -12.81 -27.85
CA ASP A 3 14.18 -12.72 -26.71
C ASP A 3 14.00 -11.24 -26.38
N GLY A 4 12.77 -10.74 -26.50
CA GLY A 4 12.44 -9.39 -26.14
C GLY A 4 12.62 -9.25 -24.63
N GLU A 5 13.72 -8.69 -24.18
CA GLU A 5 13.88 -8.19 -22.81
C GLU A 5 12.79 -7.12 -22.64
N GLY A 6 11.74 -7.46 -21.88
CA GLY A 6 10.70 -6.52 -21.53
C GLY A 6 11.35 -5.34 -20.82
N VAL A 7 11.07 -4.13 -21.28
CA VAL A 7 11.55 -2.89 -20.64
C VAL A 7 11.20 -2.93 -19.16
N GLU A 8 12.20 -2.99 -18.29
CA GLU A 8 12.01 -3.03 -16.84
C GLU A 8 11.27 -1.77 -16.38
N ASP A 9 10.17 -1.93 -15.65
CA ASP A 9 9.39 -0.79 -15.09
C ASP A 9 10.22 -0.08 -14.01
N TRP A 10 10.61 1.16 -14.24
CA TRP A 10 11.41 1.94 -13.30
C TRP A 10 10.69 2.20 -11.98
N THR A 11 9.37 2.19 -11.95
CA THR A 11 8.63 2.31 -10.70
C THR A 11 8.85 1.11 -9.77
N GLU A 12 9.21 -0.05 -10.31
CA GLU A 12 9.61 -1.24 -9.54
C GLU A 12 11.13 -1.29 -9.33
N LYS A 13 11.94 -1.01 -10.36
CA LYS A 13 13.42 -0.98 -10.29
C LYS A 13 13.91 -0.03 -9.20
N TYR A 14 13.36 1.18 -9.14
CA TYR A 14 13.74 2.23 -8.18
C TYR A 14 12.85 2.28 -6.94
N ARG A 15 12.01 1.26 -6.72
CA ARG A 15 11.20 1.16 -5.51
C ARG A 15 12.11 1.05 -4.27
N PRO A 16 12.00 1.96 -3.29
CA PRO A 16 12.73 1.86 -2.03
C PRO A 16 12.50 0.51 -1.34
N LYS A 17 13.57 -0.18 -1.00
CA LYS A 17 13.56 -1.45 -0.24
C LYS A 17 13.72 -1.24 1.25
N GLU A 18 14.21 -0.08 1.67
CA GLU A 18 14.44 0.33 3.06
C GLU A 18 13.77 1.68 3.34
N VAL A 19 13.35 1.90 4.57
CA VAL A 19 12.71 3.16 4.97
C VAL A 19 13.65 4.35 4.81
N ALA A 20 14.96 4.16 5.03
CA ALA A 20 15.97 5.19 4.87
C ALA A 20 16.12 5.70 3.43
N MET A 21 15.71 4.91 2.44
CA MET A 21 15.75 5.30 1.01
C MET A 21 14.52 6.12 0.59
N MET A 22 13.52 6.22 1.44
CA MET A 22 12.30 6.97 1.14
C MET A 22 12.50 8.46 1.32
N GLU A 23 11.85 9.25 0.47
CA GLU A 23 11.91 10.71 0.50
C GLU A 23 10.52 11.29 0.81
N GLY A 24 10.48 12.23 1.75
CA GLY A 24 9.27 12.92 2.18
C GLY A 24 8.43 12.12 3.19
N ASN A 25 7.50 12.83 3.82
CA ASN A 25 6.62 12.25 4.87
C ASN A 25 7.39 11.69 6.10
N GLU A 26 8.57 12.22 6.45
CA GLU A 26 9.41 11.78 7.56
C GLU A 26 8.67 11.76 8.92
N PRO A 27 7.81 12.75 9.27
CA PRO A 27 7.02 12.67 10.49
C PRO A 27 6.09 11.46 10.51
N GLN A 28 5.48 11.12 9.36
CA GLN A 28 4.60 9.98 9.21
C GLN A 28 5.38 8.66 9.36
N MET A 29 6.57 8.58 8.78
CA MET A 29 7.45 7.42 8.91
C MET A 29 7.83 7.17 10.39
N ARG A 30 8.15 8.24 11.14
CA ARG A 30 8.42 8.12 12.59
C ARG A 30 7.20 7.61 13.38
N MET A 31 6.00 8.09 13.07
CA MET A 31 4.77 7.60 13.73
C MET A 31 4.54 6.12 13.47
N ILE A 32 4.78 5.67 12.24
CA ILE A 32 4.65 4.26 11.86
C ILE A 32 5.68 3.41 12.59
N ALA A 33 6.94 3.85 12.65
CA ALA A 33 7.99 3.17 13.38
C ALA A 33 7.62 2.97 14.87
N GLN A 34 7.13 4.03 15.54
CA GLN A 34 6.67 3.95 16.92
C GLN A 34 5.46 2.99 17.12
N TRP A 35 4.54 2.95 16.14
CA TRP A 35 3.43 2.01 16.20
C TRP A 35 3.91 0.57 16.07
N LEU A 36 4.87 0.30 15.17
CA LEU A 36 5.47 -1.03 14.96
C LEU A 36 6.31 -1.50 16.16
N GLU A 37 7.01 -0.59 16.85
CA GLU A 37 7.75 -0.93 18.06
C GLU A 37 6.85 -1.54 19.15
N ARG A 38 5.58 -1.09 19.26
CA ARG A 38 4.62 -1.70 20.19
C ARG A 38 4.39 -3.17 19.86
N TRP A 39 4.28 -3.51 18.58
CA TRP A 39 4.14 -4.89 18.12
C TRP A 39 5.40 -5.72 18.38
N MET A 40 6.60 -5.13 18.24
CA MET A 40 7.87 -5.82 18.49
C MET A 40 8.00 -6.19 19.97
N ASN A 41 7.58 -5.32 20.86
CA ASN A 41 7.70 -5.50 22.32
C ASN A 41 6.62 -6.43 22.90
N GLY A 42 5.88 -7.16 22.08
CA GLY A 42 4.82 -8.07 22.51
C GLY A 42 3.59 -7.36 23.12
N LYS A 43 3.55 -6.04 23.07
CA LYS A 43 2.40 -5.24 23.50
C LYS A 43 1.50 -5.03 22.29
N ASN A 44 0.48 -5.88 22.14
CA ASN A 44 -0.52 -5.65 21.11
C ASN A 44 -1.16 -4.28 21.33
N PRO A 45 -1.04 -3.33 20.40
CA PRO A 45 -1.64 -2.01 20.56
C PRO A 45 -3.18 -2.13 20.56
N ASN A 46 -3.85 -1.25 21.31
CA ASN A 46 -5.32 -1.21 21.34
C ASN A 46 -5.91 -1.02 19.94
N LYS A 47 -5.21 -0.30 19.08
CA LYS A 47 -5.53 -0.15 17.65
C LYS A 47 -4.60 -1.02 16.84
N LYS A 48 -5.13 -2.13 16.39
CA LYS A 48 -4.38 -3.16 15.65
C LYS A 48 -4.17 -2.81 14.17
N GLY A 49 -4.92 -1.86 13.65
CA GLY A 49 -4.82 -1.35 12.30
C GLY A 49 -4.09 -0.02 12.20
N LEU A 50 -3.42 0.20 11.07
CA LEU A 50 -2.83 1.47 10.67
C LEU A 50 -3.31 1.82 9.27
N MET A 51 -4.02 2.95 9.13
CA MET A 51 -4.48 3.43 7.84
C MET A 51 -3.57 4.55 7.33
N LEU A 52 -2.91 4.32 6.19
CA LEU A 52 -2.09 5.28 5.49
C LEU A 52 -2.98 5.97 4.44
N SER A 53 -3.50 7.14 4.76
CA SER A 53 -4.39 7.88 3.86
C SER A 53 -3.66 9.03 3.15
N GLY A 54 -4.01 9.30 1.90
CA GLY A 54 -3.43 10.42 1.14
C GLY A 54 -3.41 10.16 -0.36
N PRO A 55 -2.97 11.13 -1.19
CA PRO A 55 -3.02 11.03 -2.64
C PRO A 55 -2.24 9.80 -3.15
N PRO A 56 -2.53 9.32 -4.38
CA PRO A 56 -1.74 8.27 -5.02
C PRO A 56 -0.29 8.73 -5.25
N GLY A 57 0.61 7.78 -5.50
CA GLY A 57 2.00 8.04 -5.86
C GLY A 57 2.92 8.61 -4.78
N VAL A 58 2.46 8.74 -3.51
CA VAL A 58 3.26 9.31 -2.40
C VAL A 58 4.02 8.25 -1.57
N GLY A 59 4.04 6.98 -2.00
CA GLY A 59 4.82 5.92 -1.38
C GLY A 59 4.14 5.16 -0.23
N LYS A 60 2.82 5.21 -0.04
CA LYS A 60 2.10 4.50 1.04
C LYS A 60 2.37 2.99 1.05
N THR A 61 2.11 2.32 -0.07
CA THR A 61 2.33 0.88 -0.26
C THR A 61 3.81 0.53 -0.20
N THR A 62 4.65 1.35 -0.82
CA THR A 62 6.11 1.21 -0.81
C THR A 62 6.65 1.20 0.62
N LEU A 63 6.17 2.12 1.47
CA LEU A 63 6.60 2.18 2.88
C LEU A 63 6.24 0.91 3.65
N ALA A 64 5.02 0.37 3.46
CA ALA A 64 4.62 -0.87 4.12
C ALA A 64 5.53 -2.05 3.71
N LYS A 65 5.89 -2.14 2.43
CA LYS A 65 6.81 -3.16 1.90
C LYS A 65 8.25 -2.95 2.40
N ALA A 66 8.74 -1.72 2.39
CA ALA A 66 10.08 -1.39 2.88
C ALA A 66 10.25 -1.75 4.37
N ILE A 67 9.24 -1.46 5.20
CA ILE A 67 9.25 -1.83 6.61
C ILE A 67 9.29 -3.35 6.80
N ALA A 68 8.48 -4.10 6.05
CA ALA A 68 8.47 -5.55 6.14
C ALA A 68 9.84 -6.14 5.78
N THR A 69 10.44 -5.64 4.70
CA THR A 69 11.78 -6.06 4.25
C THR A 69 12.86 -5.73 5.29
N GLU A 70 12.90 -4.49 5.79
CA GLU A 70 13.88 -4.04 6.78
C GLU A 70 13.83 -4.84 8.08
N LYS A 71 12.62 -5.24 8.50
CA LYS A 71 12.43 -5.99 9.74
C LYS A 71 12.47 -7.52 9.56
N GLY A 72 12.64 -8.01 8.34
CA GLY A 72 12.58 -9.43 8.04
C GLY A 72 11.21 -10.05 8.34
N TRP A 73 10.14 -9.26 8.23
CA TRP A 73 8.77 -9.73 8.45
C TRP A 73 8.12 -10.20 7.15
N ASN A 74 7.30 -11.22 7.26
CA ASN A 74 6.49 -11.65 6.14
C ASN A 74 5.40 -10.62 5.83
N ILE A 75 5.04 -10.49 4.55
CA ILE A 75 3.93 -9.63 4.13
C ILE A 75 2.90 -10.45 3.35
N ILE A 76 1.64 -10.30 3.74
CA ILE A 76 0.50 -10.83 3.00
C ILE A 76 -0.23 -9.63 2.42
N GLU A 77 -0.14 -9.47 1.12
CA GLU A 77 -0.74 -8.37 0.40
C GLU A 77 -2.08 -8.81 -0.21
N LEU A 78 -3.07 -7.93 -0.07
CA LEU A 78 -4.36 -8.00 -0.73
C LEU A 78 -4.67 -6.64 -1.33
N ASN A 79 -4.89 -6.60 -2.64
CA ASN A 79 -5.30 -5.39 -3.35
C ASN A 79 -6.83 -5.33 -3.43
N ALA A 80 -7.45 -4.40 -2.70
CA ALA A 80 -8.89 -4.24 -2.68
C ALA A 80 -9.47 -3.67 -3.98
N SER A 81 -8.65 -3.20 -4.92
CA SER A 81 -9.10 -2.82 -6.27
C SER A 81 -9.40 -4.05 -7.13
N GLU A 82 -8.71 -5.15 -6.89
CA GLU A 82 -8.86 -6.43 -7.59
C GLU A 82 -9.81 -7.37 -6.84
N GLU A 83 -9.59 -7.52 -5.55
CA GLU A 83 -10.33 -8.41 -4.67
C GLU A 83 -11.12 -7.62 -3.62
N ARG A 84 -12.36 -7.21 -3.94
CA ARG A 84 -13.17 -6.26 -3.14
C ARG A 84 -14.04 -6.90 -2.05
N ASN A 85 -14.02 -8.22 -1.94
CA ASN A 85 -15.04 -8.97 -1.19
C ASN A 85 -14.56 -9.49 0.18
N ALA A 86 -15.52 -9.94 1.01
CA ALA A 86 -15.25 -10.49 2.32
C ALA A 86 -14.38 -11.75 2.30
N ALA A 87 -14.55 -12.61 1.27
CA ALA A 87 -13.79 -13.86 1.13
C ALA A 87 -12.29 -13.60 0.95
N ALA A 88 -11.93 -12.57 0.17
CA ALA A 88 -10.54 -12.17 -0.03
C ALA A 88 -9.88 -11.72 1.27
N ILE A 89 -10.56 -10.86 2.05
CA ILE A 89 -10.04 -10.39 3.35
C ILE A 89 -9.86 -11.56 4.33
N ARG A 90 -10.81 -12.52 4.37
CA ARG A 90 -10.68 -13.72 5.20
C ARG A 90 -9.51 -14.59 4.78
N LYS A 91 -9.35 -14.81 3.49
CA LYS A 91 -8.23 -15.58 2.94
C LYS A 91 -6.89 -14.96 3.35
N ALA A 92 -6.76 -13.63 3.31
CA ALA A 92 -5.58 -12.92 3.80
C ALA A 92 -5.36 -13.12 5.30
N ALA A 93 -6.43 -13.02 6.12
CA ALA A 93 -6.38 -13.26 7.55
C ALA A 93 -5.98 -14.72 7.89
N THR A 94 -6.56 -15.70 7.19
CA THR A 94 -6.26 -17.12 7.38
C THR A 94 -4.83 -17.47 6.99
N ARG A 95 -4.33 -16.93 5.87
CA ARG A 95 -2.93 -17.10 5.47
C ARG A 95 -1.97 -16.52 6.51
N GLY A 96 -2.29 -15.39 7.14
CA GLY A 96 -1.52 -14.83 8.26
C GLY A 96 -1.33 -15.84 9.37
N SER A 97 -2.40 -16.46 9.83
CA SER A 97 -2.35 -17.46 10.91
C SER A 97 -1.63 -18.75 10.53
N GLN A 98 -1.71 -19.19 9.28
CA GLN A 98 -1.03 -20.41 8.80
C GLN A 98 0.50 -20.23 8.68
N HIS A 99 0.98 -19.06 8.29
CA HIS A 99 2.43 -18.80 8.19
C HIS A 99 3.14 -18.87 9.55
N ILE A 100 2.46 -18.56 10.65
CA ILE A 100 3.03 -18.73 12.00
C ILE A 100 3.21 -20.20 12.34
N SER A 101 2.26 -21.06 11.94
CA SER A 101 2.29 -22.49 12.24
C SER A 101 3.51 -23.20 11.64
N LEU A 102 3.99 -22.78 10.47
CA LEU A 102 5.13 -23.41 9.79
C LEU A 102 6.49 -22.88 10.28
N SER A 103 6.58 -21.58 10.61
CA SER A 103 7.83 -20.98 11.12
C SER A 103 8.14 -21.36 12.57
N SER A 104 7.13 -21.73 13.36
CA SER A 104 7.33 -22.23 14.74
C SER A 104 7.95 -23.61 14.84
N PHE A 105 8.00 -24.37 13.74
CA PHE A 105 8.62 -25.70 13.68
C PHE A 105 10.13 -25.67 13.35
N SER A 106 10.68 -24.56 12.88
CA SER A 106 12.12 -24.42 12.67
C SER A 106 12.77 -23.82 13.92
N SER A 107 13.44 -24.68 14.68
CA SER A 107 13.99 -24.45 16.02
C SER A 107 15.12 -23.43 16.13
N ASN A 108 15.29 -22.48 15.21
CA ASN A 108 16.37 -21.47 15.26
C ASN A 108 16.05 -20.12 14.62
N SER A 109 14.79 -19.80 14.33
CA SER A 109 14.43 -18.46 13.81
C SER A 109 13.60 -17.71 14.84
N GLN A 110 14.06 -16.51 15.21
CA GLN A 110 13.20 -15.48 15.82
C GLN A 110 11.88 -15.49 15.03
N SER A 111 10.75 -15.68 15.70
CA SER A 111 9.44 -15.79 15.05
C SER A 111 9.23 -14.56 14.15
N SER A 112 9.40 -14.73 12.84
CA SER A 112 9.19 -13.66 11.88
C SER A 112 7.72 -13.25 11.95
N LYS A 113 7.46 -11.99 12.30
CA LYS A 113 6.10 -11.47 12.34
C LYS A 113 5.55 -11.34 10.91
N THR A 114 4.24 -11.34 10.78
CA THR A 114 3.56 -11.16 9.50
C THR A 114 2.78 -9.85 9.52
N ILE A 115 2.94 -9.03 8.48
CA ILE A 115 2.11 -7.85 8.22
C ILE A 115 1.01 -8.24 7.24
N ILE A 116 -0.23 -7.88 7.53
CA ILE A 116 -1.33 -7.94 6.57
C ILE A 116 -1.44 -6.55 5.93
N LEU A 117 -1.12 -6.47 4.63
CA LEU A 117 -1.26 -5.24 3.85
C LEU A 117 -2.54 -5.30 3.02
N LEU A 118 -3.47 -4.41 3.32
CA LEU A 118 -4.67 -4.19 2.52
C LEU A 118 -4.47 -2.92 1.69
N ASP A 119 -4.18 -3.08 0.41
CA ASP A 119 -3.95 -1.94 -0.48
C ASP A 119 -5.27 -1.43 -1.05
N GLU A 120 -5.40 -0.10 -1.15
CA GLU A 120 -6.55 0.61 -1.72
C GLU A 120 -7.91 0.25 -1.07
N VAL A 121 -7.99 0.22 0.27
CA VAL A 121 -9.22 -0.16 1.01
C VAL A 121 -10.46 0.70 0.69
N ASP A 122 -10.29 1.86 0.08
CA ASP A 122 -11.38 2.68 -0.44
C ASP A 122 -12.12 2.05 -1.63
N HIS A 123 -11.58 0.97 -2.21
CA HIS A 123 -12.22 0.17 -3.25
C HIS A 123 -13.04 -1.01 -2.70
N LEU A 124 -12.99 -1.27 -1.39
CA LEU A 124 -13.79 -2.33 -0.77
C LEU A 124 -15.29 -2.12 -1.02
N SER A 125 -15.97 -3.21 -1.37
CA SER A 125 -17.41 -3.23 -1.62
C SER A 125 -18.24 -3.39 -0.35
N GLY A 126 -19.56 -3.19 -0.48
CA GLY A 126 -20.53 -3.36 0.58
C GLY A 126 -20.52 -2.24 1.63
N GLY A 127 -21.36 -2.43 2.66
CA GLY A 127 -21.52 -1.50 3.77
C GLY A 127 -20.80 -1.99 5.02
N PHE A 128 -20.73 -1.13 6.05
CA PHE A 128 -20.25 -1.47 7.39
C PHE A 128 -21.31 -2.16 8.26
N GLY A 129 -22.43 -2.63 7.67
CA GLY A 129 -23.45 -3.39 8.37
C GLY A 129 -22.90 -4.71 8.91
N LYS A 130 -23.57 -5.29 9.92
CA LYS A 130 -23.31 -6.67 10.33
C LYS A 130 -23.73 -7.58 9.18
N LEU A 131 -22.81 -8.35 8.63
CA LEU A 131 -23.18 -9.62 8.01
C LEU A 131 -23.64 -10.53 9.16
N SER A 132 -24.82 -11.15 9.04
CA SER A 132 -25.21 -12.20 9.98
C SER A 132 -24.22 -13.37 9.84
N ASP A 133 -23.87 -13.98 10.97
CA ASP A 133 -22.93 -15.12 10.98
C ASP A 133 -23.40 -16.25 10.04
N ASP A 134 -24.73 -16.45 9.91
CA ASP A 134 -25.34 -17.39 8.95
C ASP A 134 -25.06 -17.08 7.47
N LYS A 135 -24.87 -15.80 7.10
CA LYS A 135 -24.46 -15.43 5.74
C LYS A 135 -22.96 -15.60 5.54
N ILE A 136 -22.20 -15.53 6.62
CA ILE A 136 -20.76 -15.66 6.61
C ILE A 136 -20.34 -17.11 6.37
N ASP A 137 -20.98 -18.05 7.07
CA ASP A 137 -20.69 -19.48 6.93
C ASP A 137 -21.09 -20.04 5.56
N LYS A 138 -22.11 -19.46 4.93
CA LYS A 138 -22.53 -19.81 3.56
C LYS A 138 -21.58 -19.36 2.45
N ILE A 139 -20.69 -18.41 2.72
CA ILE A 139 -19.69 -17.92 1.75
C ILE A 139 -18.49 -18.86 1.63
N ILE A 140 -18.41 -19.92 2.42
CA ILE A 140 -17.26 -20.83 2.48
C ILE A 140 -17.31 -21.95 1.41
N SER A 141 -18.45 -22.15 0.76
CA SER A 141 -18.54 -23.18 -0.31
C SER A 141 -18.07 -22.62 -1.68
N PRO A 142 -17.25 -23.37 -2.44
CA PRO A 142 -16.71 -22.91 -3.74
C PRO A 142 -17.77 -22.62 -4.80
N GLU A 143 -18.95 -23.21 -4.70
CA GLU A 143 -20.06 -22.98 -5.63
C GLU A 143 -20.84 -21.70 -5.33
N GLU A 144 -20.96 -21.33 -4.05
CA GLU A 144 -21.59 -20.07 -3.62
C GLU A 144 -20.68 -18.87 -3.82
N GLU A 145 -19.36 -19.04 -3.81
CA GLU A 145 -18.37 -18.01 -4.16
C GLU A 145 -18.64 -17.46 -5.57
N LYS A 146 -18.97 -18.33 -6.53
CA LYS A 146 -19.35 -17.93 -7.90
C LYS A 146 -20.66 -17.13 -7.95
N ILE A 147 -21.64 -17.48 -7.13
CA ILE A 147 -22.97 -16.83 -7.12
C ILE A 147 -22.88 -15.44 -6.45
N LEU A 148 -22.03 -15.29 -5.44
CA LEU A 148 -21.78 -14.00 -4.75
C LEU A 148 -20.95 -13.05 -5.58
N LEU A 149 -19.99 -13.53 -6.36
CA LEU A 149 -19.25 -12.75 -7.37
C LEU A 149 -20.20 -12.14 -8.41
N ILE A 150 -21.28 -12.87 -8.78
CA ILE A 150 -22.29 -12.41 -9.73
C ILE A 150 -23.25 -11.37 -9.09
N LYS A 151 -23.52 -11.47 -7.78
CA LYS A 151 -24.48 -10.57 -7.08
C LYS A 151 -23.85 -9.30 -6.49
N GLY A 152 -22.56 -9.11 -6.58
CA GLY A 152 -21.86 -7.85 -6.22
C GLY A 152 -21.98 -7.39 -4.77
N ASP A 153 -22.56 -8.19 -3.87
CA ASP A 153 -22.69 -7.84 -2.45
C ASP A 153 -21.79 -8.72 -1.59
N SER A 154 -20.68 -8.17 -1.24
CA SER A 154 -19.59 -8.96 -0.69
C SER A 154 -19.15 -8.54 0.70
N GLY A 155 -19.70 -7.49 1.29
CA GLY A 155 -19.41 -7.11 2.67
C GLY A 155 -17.92 -6.87 3.01
N GLY A 156 -17.08 -6.51 2.05
CA GLY A 156 -15.65 -6.28 2.28
C GLY A 156 -15.37 -5.29 3.40
N LYS A 157 -16.14 -4.20 3.49
CA LYS A 157 -16.00 -3.21 4.58
C LYS A 157 -16.40 -3.77 5.96
N ALA A 158 -17.38 -4.65 6.01
CA ALA A 158 -17.77 -5.30 7.27
C ALA A 158 -16.69 -6.30 7.72
N GLU A 159 -16.13 -7.06 6.79
CA GLU A 159 -15.07 -8.02 7.06
C GLU A 159 -13.75 -7.31 7.46
N LEU A 160 -13.47 -6.13 6.90
CA LEU A 160 -12.36 -5.30 7.38
C LEU A 160 -12.49 -4.99 8.88
N LEU A 161 -13.69 -4.61 9.35
CA LEU A 161 -13.90 -4.37 10.78
C LEU A 161 -13.72 -5.64 11.62
N ASN A 162 -14.15 -6.78 11.09
CA ASN A 162 -13.98 -8.07 11.76
C ASN A 162 -12.49 -8.41 11.86
N LEU A 163 -11.75 -8.35 10.76
CA LEU A 163 -10.31 -8.57 10.74
C LEU A 163 -9.60 -7.69 11.78
N LEU A 164 -9.87 -6.39 11.81
CA LEU A 164 -9.23 -5.46 12.75
C LEU A 164 -9.50 -5.78 14.21
N LYS A 165 -10.63 -6.44 14.53
CA LYS A 165 -10.95 -6.86 15.90
C LYS A 165 -10.19 -8.10 16.32
N ILE A 166 -10.17 -9.13 15.45
CA ILE A 166 -9.66 -10.46 15.80
C ILE A 166 -8.17 -10.64 15.53
N THR A 167 -7.58 -9.85 14.61
CA THR A 167 -6.19 -10.06 14.19
C THR A 167 -5.19 -10.09 15.34
N GLU A 168 -4.21 -10.97 15.24
CA GLU A 168 -3.02 -11.01 16.09
C GLU A 168 -1.78 -10.43 15.38
N HIS A 169 -1.99 -9.92 14.17
CA HIS A 169 -0.96 -9.34 13.30
C HIS A 169 -1.20 -7.86 13.08
N PRO A 170 -0.13 -7.07 12.86
CA PRO A 170 -0.26 -5.70 12.38
C PRO A 170 -0.97 -5.67 11.02
N VAL A 171 -2.04 -4.88 10.93
CA VAL A 171 -2.76 -4.63 9.67
C VAL A 171 -2.44 -3.23 9.19
N ILE A 172 -1.81 -3.11 8.03
CA ILE A 172 -1.56 -1.83 7.36
C ILE A 172 -2.55 -1.71 6.19
N MET A 173 -3.25 -0.59 6.14
CA MET A 173 -4.22 -0.28 5.10
C MET A 173 -3.76 0.95 4.34
N THR A 174 -3.79 0.94 3.01
CA THR A 174 -3.65 2.16 2.23
C THR A 174 -5.00 2.64 1.72
N CYS A 175 -5.16 3.95 1.61
CA CYS A 175 -6.41 4.59 1.22
C CYS A 175 -6.11 5.87 0.43
N ASN A 176 -6.64 5.98 -0.79
CA ASN A 176 -6.47 7.18 -1.61
C ASN A 176 -7.57 8.21 -1.30
N ASP A 177 -8.82 7.78 -1.25
CA ASP A 177 -9.97 8.62 -0.91
C ASP A 177 -10.75 8.05 0.29
N PRO A 178 -10.50 8.54 1.51
CA PRO A 178 -11.22 8.08 2.69
C PRO A 178 -12.75 8.24 2.61
N MET A 179 -13.26 9.19 1.82
CA MET A 179 -14.69 9.38 1.66
C MET A 179 -15.35 8.25 0.85
N ARG A 180 -14.60 7.60 -0.07
CA ARG A 180 -15.08 6.37 -0.72
C ARG A 180 -15.20 5.21 0.27
N LEU A 181 -14.24 5.11 1.18
CA LEU A 181 -14.30 4.09 2.24
C LEU A 181 -15.48 4.32 3.19
N TRP A 182 -15.63 5.54 3.72
CA TRP A 182 -16.71 5.87 4.69
C TRP A 182 -18.10 5.91 4.07
N GLY A 183 -18.19 6.24 2.77
CA GLY A 183 -19.43 6.58 2.08
C GLY A 183 -19.77 8.07 2.22
N ARG A 184 -20.52 8.59 1.24
CA ARG A 184 -20.90 10.02 1.17
C ARG A 184 -22.26 10.33 1.81
N GLY A 185 -22.98 9.31 2.30
CA GLY A 185 -24.29 9.46 2.95
C GLY A 185 -24.18 9.97 4.39
N SER A 186 -25.32 10.16 5.06
CA SER A 186 -25.40 10.65 6.46
C SER A 186 -24.57 9.83 7.48
N GLU A 187 -24.36 8.55 7.19
CA GLU A 187 -23.66 7.60 8.08
C GLU A 187 -22.12 7.68 8.02
N TRP A 188 -21.53 8.55 7.18
CA TRP A 188 -20.07 8.57 6.97
C TRP A 188 -19.26 8.77 8.27
N ARG A 189 -19.75 9.62 9.19
CA ARG A 189 -19.08 9.85 10.48
C ARG A 189 -19.07 8.58 11.32
N ARG A 190 -20.22 7.91 11.40
CA ARG A 190 -20.37 6.65 12.14
C ARG A 190 -19.47 5.56 11.56
N ASN A 191 -19.41 5.44 10.24
CA ASN A 191 -18.55 4.46 9.57
C ASN A 191 -17.07 4.75 9.83
N ARG A 192 -16.65 6.02 9.70
CA ARG A 192 -15.29 6.45 10.05
C ARG A 192 -14.95 6.06 11.49
N ASP A 193 -15.82 6.41 12.43
CA ASP A 193 -15.55 6.20 13.86
C ASP A 193 -15.46 4.71 14.21
N ARG A 194 -16.20 3.85 13.52
CA ARG A 194 -16.07 2.39 13.65
C ARG A 194 -14.66 1.90 13.32
N VAL A 195 -14.10 2.34 12.20
CA VAL A 195 -12.74 1.96 11.79
C VAL A 195 -11.70 2.62 12.69
N MET A 196 -11.86 3.92 13.01
CA MET A 196 -10.87 4.68 13.80
C MET A 196 -10.80 4.25 15.26
N ARG A 197 -11.77 3.51 15.79
CA ARG A 197 -11.65 2.83 17.08
C ARG A 197 -10.66 1.67 17.05
N LEU A 198 -10.46 1.05 15.88
CA LEU A 198 -9.63 -0.14 15.69
C LEU A 198 -8.32 0.16 14.96
N ALA A 199 -8.22 1.32 14.33
CA ALA A 199 -7.06 1.73 13.54
C ALA A 199 -6.62 3.17 13.86
N GLU A 200 -5.32 3.43 13.72
CA GLU A 200 -4.78 4.78 13.67
C GLU A 200 -4.77 5.26 12.21
N ASN A 201 -5.00 6.56 12.00
CA ASN A 201 -4.90 7.16 10.66
C ASN A 201 -3.69 8.06 10.58
N ILE A 202 -2.80 7.77 9.65
CA ILE A 202 -1.63 8.59 9.31
C ILE A 202 -1.84 9.18 7.93
N LYS A 203 -1.90 10.51 7.86
CA LYS A 203 -2.16 11.23 6.61
C LYS A 203 -0.86 11.56 5.90
N PHE A 204 -0.65 10.97 4.73
CA PHE A 204 0.43 11.30 3.81
C PHE A 204 0.11 12.55 3.01
N LYS A 205 1.14 13.33 2.74
CA LYS A 205 1.08 14.53 1.92
C LYS A 205 1.83 14.28 0.60
N ARG A 206 1.54 15.11 -0.38
CA ARG A 206 2.33 15.16 -1.62
C ARG A 206 3.79 15.47 -1.30
N VAL A 207 4.68 14.83 -2.04
CA VAL A 207 6.13 15.00 -1.86
C VAL A 207 6.56 16.38 -2.36
N GLY A 208 7.46 17.01 -1.63
CA GLY A 208 7.95 18.35 -1.98
C GLY A 208 8.92 18.34 -3.17
N LYS A 209 9.09 19.49 -3.83
CA LYS A 209 9.97 19.64 -5.00
C LYS A 209 11.43 19.24 -4.71
N VAL A 210 11.93 19.53 -3.50
CA VAL A 210 13.31 19.18 -3.12
C VAL A 210 13.51 17.67 -3.12
N GLN A 211 12.57 16.91 -2.55
CA GLN A 211 12.62 15.47 -2.53
C GLN A 211 12.43 14.87 -3.92
N MET A 212 11.54 15.46 -4.73
CA MET A 212 11.33 15.04 -6.12
C MET A 212 12.63 15.19 -6.93
N ARG A 213 13.35 16.33 -6.82
CA ARG A 213 14.66 16.51 -7.47
C ARG A 213 15.66 15.43 -7.05
N LYS A 214 15.76 15.13 -5.75
CA LYS A 214 16.67 14.08 -5.26
C LYS A 214 16.35 12.73 -5.89
N ILE A 215 15.08 12.38 -6.01
CA ILE A 215 14.66 11.12 -6.63
C ILE A 215 14.99 11.13 -8.12
N THR A 216 14.70 12.23 -8.83
CA THR A 216 15.04 12.37 -10.26
C THR A 216 16.55 12.18 -10.49
N HIS A 217 17.41 12.86 -9.73
CA HIS A 217 18.86 12.68 -9.84
C HIS A 217 19.28 11.24 -9.54
N ARG A 218 18.75 10.62 -8.48
CA ARG A 218 19.06 9.22 -8.13
C ARG A 218 18.74 8.26 -9.27
N VAL A 219 17.59 8.46 -9.93
CA VAL A 219 17.18 7.64 -11.07
C VAL A 219 18.08 7.89 -12.29
N LEU A 220 18.33 9.15 -12.63
CA LEU A 220 19.21 9.51 -13.74
C LEU A 220 20.63 8.97 -13.55
N ASP A 221 21.20 9.12 -12.35
CA ASP A 221 22.53 8.58 -12.00
C ASP A 221 22.56 7.04 -12.16
N GLY A 222 21.48 6.36 -11.73
CA GLY A 222 21.35 4.91 -11.86
C GLY A 222 21.25 4.41 -13.30
N GLU A 223 20.75 5.24 -14.21
CA GLU A 223 20.65 4.94 -15.65
C GLU A 223 21.84 5.51 -16.47
N GLY A 224 22.79 6.19 -15.80
CA GLY A 224 23.90 6.85 -16.49
C GLY A 224 23.48 8.01 -17.41
N MET A 225 22.33 8.64 -17.09
CA MET A 225 21.73 9.73 -17.85
C MET A 225 21.94 11.06 -17.15
N SER A 226 21.88 12.16 -17.89
CA SER A 226 21.86 13.51 -17.37
C SER A 226 20.68 14.31 -17.94
N MET A 227 20.23 15.34 -17.22
CA MET A 227 19.10 16.17 -17.62
C MET A 227 19.37 17.63 -17.26
N ASP A 228 18.98 18.55 -18.13
CA ASP A 228 19.05 19.97 -17.84
C ASP A 228 18.24 20.34 -16.58
N PRO A 229 18.73 21.27 -15.73
CA PRO A 229 17.98 21.70 -14.54
C PRO A 229 16.58 22.25 -14.87
N GLU A 230 16.42 22.93 -16.00
CA GLU A 230 15.12 23.43 -16.47
C GLU A 230 14.17 22.29 -16.83
N ALA A 231 14.68 21.24 -17.48
CA ALA A 231 13.91 20.04 -17.81
C ALA A 231 13.40 19.32 -16.53
N ILE A 232 14.25 19.22 -15.51
CA ILE A 232 13.88 18.66 -14.20
C ILE A 232 12.74 19.48 -13.56
N GLU A 233 12.81 20.81 -13.63
CA GLU A 233 11.75 21.65 -13.06
C GLU A 233 10.41 21.52 -13.80
N VAL A 234 10.42 21.38 -15.13
CA VAL A 234 9.23 21.10 -15.93
C VAL A 234 8.63 19.76 -15.53
N LEU A 235 9.43 18.69 -15.51
CA LEU A 235 9.00 17.36 -15.12
C LEU A 235 8.36 17.33 -13.70
N ILE A 236 8.96 18.04 -12.75
CA ILE A 236 8.42 18.16 -11.37
C ILE A 236 7.14 18.99 -11.34
N HIS A 237 7.04 20.03 -12.15
CA HIS A 237 5.85 20.87 -12.24
C HIS A 237 4.64 20.08 -12.75
N ASP A 238 4.85 19.22 -13.73
CA ASP A 238 3.79 18.42 -14.36
C ASP A 238 3.35 17.24 -13.49
N ASN A 239 4.23 16.81 -12.58
CA ASN A 239 3.97 15.71 -11.64
C ASN A 239 3.92 16.17 -10.17
N PRO A 240 3.06 17.10 -9.76
CA PRO A 240 3.15 17.78 -8.47
C PRO A 240 2.98 16.80 -7.29
N GLY A 241 4.13 16.31 -6.76
CA GLY A 241 4.22 15.44 -5.59
C GLY A 241 3.75 13.99 -5.82
N ASP A 242 3.59 13.55 -7.05
CA ASP A 242 3.31 12.16 -7.45
C ASP A 242 4.59 11.50 -7.95
N LEU A 243 5.23 10.68 -7.10
CA LEU A 243 6.50 10.02 -7.43
C LEU A 243 6.34 8.93 -8.48
N ARG A 244 5.18 8.27 -8.55
CA ARG A 244 4.93 7.21 -9.53
C ARG A 244 4.81 7.81 -10.92
N ALA A 245 4.06 8.91 -11.06
CA ALA A 245 3.95 9.63 -12.32
C ALA A 245 5.31 10.19 -12.75
N LEU A 246 6.03 10.86 -11.84
CA LEU A 246 7.37 11.39 -12.07
C LEU A 246 8.33 10.34 -12.66
N ILE A 247 8.41 9.15 -12.05
CA ILE A 247 9.33 8.09 -12.50
C ILE A 247 8.91 7.53 -13.86
N ARG A 248 7.60 7.39 -14.12
CA ARG A 248 7.10 6.92 -15.42
C ARG A 248 7.39 7.89 -16.55
N ASP A 249 7.13 9.18 -16.32
CA ASP A 249 7.44 10.21 -17.30
C ASP A 249 8.95 10.30 -17.54
N LEU A 250 9.76 10.22 -16.47
CA LEU A 250 11.21 10.18 -16.59
C LEU A 250 11.68 8.99 -17.42
N GLN A 251 11.12 7.80 -17.21
CA GLN A 251 11.42 6.61 -18.01
C GLN A 251 11.07 6.82 -19.48
N ALA A 252 9.89 7.40 -19.76
CA ALA A 252 9.45 7.67 -21.12
C ALA A 252 10.38 8.65 -21.84
N ILE A 253 10.76 9.74 -21.16
CA ILE A 253 11.66 10.75 -21.70
C ILE A 253 13.07 10.18 -21.94
N CYS A 254 13.61 9.42 -20.98
CA CYS A 254 14.91 8.78 -21.13
C CYS A 254 14.97 7.77 -22.29
N ALA A 255 13.86 7.12 -22.63
CA ALA A 255 13.77 6.22 -23.76
C ALA A 255 13.89 6.93 -25.13
N LEU A 256 13.69 8.24 -25.17
CA LEU A 256 13.78 9.07 -26.37
C LEU A 256 15.14 9.78 -26.52
N ALA A 257 16.01 9.70 -25.53
CA ALA A 257 17.28 10.44 -25.49
C ALA A 257 18.48 9.50 -25.36
N GLU A 258 19.62 9.93 -25.90
CA GLU A 258 20.90 9.26 -25.74
C GLU A 258 21.80 10.06 -24.78
N GLY A 259 21.87 9.60 -23.52
CA GLY A 259 22.82 10.09 -22.50
C GLY A 259 22.47 11.44 -21.86
N HIS A 260 21.89 12.39 -22.60
CA HIS A 260 21.53 13.73 -22.06
C HIS A 260 20.15 14.18 -22.53
N ILE A 261 19.39 14.81 -21.63
CA ILE A 261 18.03 15.30 -21.86
C ILE A 261 18.00 16.81 -21.75
N GLY A 262 17.81 17.49 -22.89
CA GLY A 262 17.63 18.94 -22.97
C GLY A 262 16.22 19.38 -22.59
N ALA A 263 16.06 20.67 -22.25
CA ALA A 263 14.79 21.24 -21.83
C ALA A 263 13.69 21.22 -22.93
N GLU A 264 14.05 21.15 -24.19
CA GLU A 264 13.10 21.11 -25.31
C GLU A 264 12.36 19.77 -25.39
N LEU A 265 13.04 18.65 -25.11
CA LEU A 265 12.46 17.31 -25.17
C LEU A 265 11.34 17.06 -24.13
N VAL A 266 11.34 17.81 -23.03
CA VAL A 266 10.36 17.67 -21.96
C VAL A 266 9.13 18.56 -22.18
N LYS A 267 9.19 19.50 -23.12
CA LYS A 267 8.09 20.43 -23.45
C LYS A 267 7.19 19.92 -24.58
N GLU A 268 7.63 18.91 -25.33
CA GLU A 268 6.84 18.21 -26.35
C GLU A 268 6.00 17.08 -25.73
#